data_43bf48244d912ba8cc4c6c764378f73b
#
_entry.id   43bf48244d912ba8cc4c6c764378f73b
#
_cell.length_a   1.000
_cell.length_b   1.000
_cell.length_c   1.000
_cell.angle_alpha   90.00
_cell.angle_beta   90.00
_cell.angle_gamma   90.00
#
_symmetry.space_group_name_H-M   'P 1'
#
loop_
_entity.id
_entity.type
_entity.pdbx_description
1 polymer ?
#
loop_
_entity_poly.entity_id
_entity_poly.type
_entity_poly.pdbx_seq_one_letter_code
_entity_poly.pdbx_strand_id
1 'polypeptide(L)'
;MGTSDLSGQIPTSKLQEHAEVVRKNNVNWKSYLQGQMISSEVYEFISKFDIAKPEEKTLMLQNNPTQFVTVFRMLMEGISRDQTLQYVLTMLDDVLQADKSRVEIFKDFARRNKENVWQPFFHLLDRDDKFIVYQASRIIAKIACWSKDQMERKHLQSYLVWLKEQIKLPNNEYLLSAGRCLQMMLRINNYRIVFVEVDGISAIVQVLASNPSFQVHYQLVFCLWCLSHNPSLAEKMNRGNIIPTLADVLSDAVKEKVTRIVLATFRNLIENVEDESIRQEHALSMVQCKVLKHIELLENRTHQDEDIVADLKYLSEKLNESIRNLSSLDEYITEVKSGRLEWSPVHRSDRFWHENAAHLNENNYELLKMLIRLLDTSKDPLVLSVAAHDIGEYVRYYPRGKRIVEQLGGKQLVMQYMLHTDPNVKYEALIAVQKLMVHNWEYIGKTVDVNQPALGGSAPKRT
;
A
#
# COMPACT_ATOMS: atom_id res chain seq x y z
N MET A 1 19.28 20.15 3.08
CA MET A 1 18.71 19.40 1.94
C MET A 1 17.67 20.29 1.28
N GLY A 2 17.97 20.75 0.09
CA GLY A 2 17.19 21.76 -0.62
C GLY A 2 15.87 21.18 -1.09
N THR A 3 14.79 21.87 -0.76
CA THR A 3 13.48 21.65 -1.35
C THR A 3 13.50 22.20 -2.77
N SER A 4 13.96 21.38 -3.73
CA SER A 4 13.75 21.69 -5.14
C SER A 4 12.25 21.66 -5.43
N ASP A 5 11.76 22.77 -5.98
CA ASP A 5 10.39 22.98 -6.45
C ASP A 5 9.95 21.87 -7.41
N LEU A 6 9.20 20.90 -6.89
CA LEU A 6 8.49 19.89 -7.68
C LEU A 6 7.17 20.49 -8.20
N SER A 7 7.24 21.60 -8.94
CA SER A 7 6.10 22.23 -9.62
C SER A 7 5.79 21.60 -11.01
N GLY A 8 5.89 20.28 -11.12
CA GLY A 8 5.15 19.57 -12.15
C GLY A 8 3.66 19.63 -11.77
N GLN A 9 2.81 20.18 -12.65
CA GLN A 9 1.38 20.39 -12.43
C GLN A 9 0.74 19.21 -11.72
N ILE A 10 0.59 19.34 -10.39
CA ILE A 10 -0.20 18.38 -9.60
C ILE A 10 -1.64 18.64 -10.02
N PRO A 11 -2.35 17.65 -10.57
CA PRO A 11 -3.74 17.84 -10.97
C PRO A 11 -4.53 18.38 -9.80
N THR A 12 -5.35 19.40 -10.08
CA THR A 12 -6.24 20.02 -9.10
C THR A 12 -7.15 18.95 -8.50
N SER A 13 -7.25 18.88 -7.18
CA SER A 13 -8.19 17.97 -6.55
C SER A 13 -9.61 18.52 -6.69
N LYS A 14 -10.61 17.65 -6.69
CA LYS A 14 -12.02 18.02 -6.71
C LYS A 14 -12.35 19.12 -5.68
N LEU A 15 -11.73 19.06 -4.51
CA LEU A 15 -11.89 20.06 -3.46
C LEU A 15 -11.36 21.44 -3.89
N GLN A 16 -10.24 21.49 -4.60
CA GLN A 16 -9.68 22.75 -5.09
C GLN A 16 -10.51 23.35 -6.21
N GLU A 17 -10.97 22.52 -7.16
CA GLU A 17 -11.87 22.94 -8.23
C GLU A 17 -13.17 23.53 -7.65
N HIS A 18 -13.77 22.85 -6.68
CA HIS A 18 -14.97 23.34 -6.01
C HIS A 18 -14.71 24.63 -5.24
N ALA A 19 -13.57 24.75 -4.54
CA ALA A 19 -13.20 25.99 -3.84
C ALA A 19 -13.05 27.18 -4.80
N GLU A 20 -12.58 27.00 -6.05
CA GLU A 20 -12.53 28.03 -7.06
C GLU A 20 -13.93 28.54 -7.46
N VAL A 21 -14.90 27.65 -7.52
CA VAL A 21 -16.31 28.01 -7.77
C VAL A 21 -16.88 28.79 -6.57
N VAL A 22 -16.63 28.30 -5.36
CA VAL A 22 -17.10 28.93 -4.11
C VAL A 22 -16.55 30.35 -3.93
N ARG A 23 -15.28 30.60 -4.28
CA ARG A 23 -14.68 31.95 -4.21
C ARG A 23 -15.39 33.00 -5.07
N LYS A 24 -16.08 32.58 -6.12
CA LYS A 24 -16.86 33.49 -7.00
C LYS A 24 -18.23 33.85 -6.44
N ASN A 25 -18.67 33.16 -5.38
CA ASN A 25 -19.96 33.41 -4.76
C ASN A 25 -19.82 34.56 -3.75
N ASN A 26 -20.55 35.64 -3.97
CA ASN A 26 -20.60 36.74 -3.01
C ASN A 26 -21.69 36.46 -1.97
N VAL A 27 -21.33 36.62 -0.68
CA VAL A 27 -22.27 36.47 0.43
C VAL A 27 -22.86 37.84 0.79
N ASN A 28 -24.18 37.93 0.86
CA ASN A 28 -24.86 39.14 1.33
C ASN A 28 -24.94 39.14 2.86
N TRP A 29 -23.87 39.61 3.51
CA TRP A 29 -23.78 39.69 4.98
C TRP A 29 -24.86 40.55 5.59
N LYS A 30 -25.34 41.61 4.88
CA LYS A 30 -26.42 42.46 5.35
C LYS A 30 -27.72 41.71 5.58
N SER A 31 -28.04 40.73 4.75
CA SER A 31 -29.24 39.92 4.94
C SER A 31 -29.16 39.05 6.21
N TYR A 32 -27.96 38.58 6.57
CA TYR A 32 -27.74 37.82 7.81
C TYR A 32 -27.91 38.71 9.06
N LEU A 33 -27.46 39.95 8.99
CA LEU A 33 -27.69 40.93 10.06
C LEU A 33 -29.17 41.26 10.21
N GLN A 34 -29.85 41.53 9.11
CA GLN A 34 -31.28 41.86 9.13
C GLN A 34 -32.15 40.68 9.61
N GLY A 35 -31.73 39.44 9.29
CA GLY A 35 -32.33 38.23 9.80
C GLY A 35 -31.97 37.84 11.21
N GLN A 36 -31.20 38.69 11.93
CA GLN A 36 -30.68 38.44 13.29
C GLN A 36 -29.90 37.10 13.43
N MET A 37 -29.34 36.60 12.32
CA MET A 37 -28.54 35.40 12.31
C MET A 37 -27.09 35.65 12.75
N ILE A 38 -26.61 36.89 12.63
CA ILE A 38 -25.30 37.34 13.10
C ILE A 38 -25.45 38.67 13.87
N SER A 39 -24.57 38.91 14.85
CA SER A 39 -24.54 40.17 15.59
C SER A 39 -23.98 41.31 14.75
N SER A 40 -24.22 42.57 15.18
CA SER A 40 -23.65 43.76 14.53
C SER A 40 -22.12 43.74 14.53
N GLU A 41 -21.49 43.25 15.59
CA GLU A 41 -20.03 43.10 15.68
C GLU A 41 -19.46 42.11 14.65
N VAL A 42 -20.13 40.97 14.50
CA VAL A 42 -19.74 39.96 13.50
C VAL A 42 -19.92 40.52 12.09
N TYR A 43 -21.03 41.22 11.83
CA TYR A 43 -21.28 41.86 10.55
C TYR A 43 -20.22 42.95 10.21
N GLU A 44 -19.90 43.81 11.13
CA GLU A 44 -18.90 44.88 10.91
C GLU A 44 -17.51 44.29 10.59
N PHE A 45 -17.12 43.24 11.29
CA PHE A 45 -15.85 42.59 11.03
C PHE A 45 -15.86 41.85 9.69
N ILE A 46 -16.83 40.94 9.47
CA ILE A 46 -16.81 40.08 8.30
C ILE A 46 -17.01 40.84 6.99
N SER A 47 -17.86 41.89 6.99
CA SER A 47 -18.08 42.73 5.81
C SER A 47 -16.82 43.48 5.37
N LYS A 48 -16.01 43.97 6.33
CA LYS A 48 -14.72 44.61 6.06
C LYS A 48 -13.67 43.59 5.64
N PHE A 49 -13.62 42.47 6.34
CA PHE A 49 -12.63 41.41 6.07
C PHE A 49 -12.79 40.76 4.69
N ASP A 50 -14.05 40.53 4.27
CA ASP A 50 -14.37 39.91 3.01
C ASP A 50 -13.83 40.67 1.79
N ILE A 51 -14.05 41.98 1.76
CA ILE A 51 -13.65 42.87 0.65
C ILE A 51 -12.19 43.38 0.78
N ALA A 52 -11.54 43.16 1.92
CA ALA A 52 -10.18 43.67 2.19
C ALA A 52 -9.14 43.02 1.28
N LYS A 53 -8.14 43.79 0.89
CA LYS A 53 -6.97 43.30 0.16
C LYS A 53 -6.09 42.40 1.05
N PRO A 54 -5.22 41.55 0.48
CA PRO A 54 -4.37 40.63 1.27
C PRO A 54 -3.54 41.33 2.36
N GLU A 55 -3.03 42.51 2.07
CA GLU A 55 -2.24 43.32 3.03
C GLU A 55 -3.12 43.81 4.17
N GLU A 56 -4.32 44.29 3.88
CA GLU A 56 -5.29 44.78 4.88
C GLU A 56 -5.80 43.63 5.75
N LYS A 57 -6.07 42.43 5.14
CA LYS A 57 -6.40 41.23 5.90
C LYS A 57 -5.29 40.86 6.88
N THR A 58 -4.04 40.96 6.46
CA THR A 58 -2.88 40.69 7.32
C THR A 58 -2.84 41.67 8.51
N LEU A 59 -3.05 42.97 8.28
CA LEU A 59 -3.11 43.97 9.35
C LEU A 59 -4.28 43.73 10.31
N MET A 60 -5.45 43.33 9.79
CA MET A 60 -6.61 43.01 10.63
C MET A 60 -6.32 41.82 11.55
N LEU A 61 -5.62 40.79 11.02
CA LEU A 61 -5.23 39.60 11.80
C LEU A 61 -4.18 39.92 12.87
N GLN A 62 -3.24 40.81 12.58
CA GLN A 62 -2.22 41.24 13.54
C GLN A 62 -2.78 42.12 14.66
N ASN A 63 -3.68 43.04 14.31
CA ASN A 63 -4.25 43.96 15.26
C ASN A 63 -5.33 43.34 16.16
N ASN A 64 -6.16 42.47 15.60
CA ASN A 64 -7.32 41.88 16.27
C ASN A 64 -7.43 40.36 16.09
N PRO A 65 -6.41 39.56 16.49
CA PRO A 65 -6.42 38.09 16.28
C PRO A 65 -7.57 37.39 17.03
N THR A 66 -7.89 37.85 18.24
CA THR A 66 -8.98 37.29 19.05
C THR A 66 -10.34 37.49 18.37
N GLN A 67 -10.60 38.70 17.86
CA GLN A 67 -11.85 39.02 17.18
C GLN A 67 -12.02 38.17 15.91
N PHE A 68 -10.94 37.95 15.14
CA PHE A 68 -10.95 37.10 13.96
C PHE A 68 -11.45 35.68 14.32
N VAL A 69 -10.83 35.01 15.31
CA VAL A 69 -11.22 33.67 15.71
C VAL A 69 -12.66 33.62 16.21
N THR A 70 -13.05 34.60 17.05
CA THR A 70 -14.41 34.70 17.59
C THR A 70 -15.44 34.78 16.45
N VAL A 71 -15.21 35.68 15.48
CA VAL A 71 -16.11 35.87 14.34
C VAL A 71 -16.21 34.62 13.49
N PHE A 72 -15.09 34.03 13.09
CA PHE A 72 -15.11 32.84 12.26
C PHE A 72 -15.77 31.64 12.96
N ARG A 73 -15.54 31.51 14.27
CA ARG A 73 -16.20 30.46 15.06
C ARG A 73 -17.72 30.69 15.13
N MET A 74 -18.17 31.92 15.42
CA MET A 74 -19.60 32.24 15.43
C MET A 74 -20.26 31.99 14.07
N LEU A 75 -19.57 32.31 12.97
CA LEU A 75 -20.07 32.00 11.63
C LEU A 75 -20.16 30.49 11.36
N MET A 76 -19.18 29.71 11.78
CA MET A 76 -19.20 28.24 11.59
C MET A 76 -20.28 27.56 12.45
N GLU A 77 -20.55 28.05 13.65
CA GLU A 77 -21.56 27.50 14.56
C GLU A 77 -22.97 28.01 14.25
N GLY A 78 -23.11 29.26 13.80
CA GLY A 78 -24.41 29.92 13.62
C GLY A 78 -25.02 29.82 12.22
N ILE A 79 -24.21 29.56 11.20
CA ILE A 79 -24.70 29.49 9.81
C ILE A 79 -25.16 28.08 9.47
N SER A 80 -26.44 27.93 9.16
CA SER A 80 -27.04 26.66 8.68
C SER A 80 -26.96 26.47 7.17
N ARG A 81 -26.87 27.55 6.38
CA ARG A 81 -26.85 27.52 4.92
C ARG A 81 -25.50 27.04 4.40
N ASP A 82 -25.47 25.88 3.75
CA ASP A 82 -24.24 25.23 3.28
C ASP A 82 -23.41 26.11 2.34
N GLN A 83 -24.03 26.79 1.36
CA GLN A 83 -23.30 27.68 0.44
C GLN A 83 -22.51 28.79 1.15
N THR A 84 -23.05 29.35 2.23
CA THR A 84 -22.38 30.38 3.01
C THR A 84 -21.29 29.78 3.87
N LEU A 85 -21.53 28.61 4.45
CA LEU A 85 -20.51 27.90 5.24
C LEU A 85 -19.35 27.44 4.38
N GLN A 86 -19.61 26.96 3.15
CA GLN A 86 -18.58 26.67 2.16
C GLN A 86 -17.69 27.88 1.89
N TYR A 87 -18.31 29.07 1.75
CA TYR A 87 -17.59 30.31 1.52
C TYR A 87 -16.71 30.70 2.73
N VAL A 88 -17.26 30.63 3.95
CA VAL A 88 -16.53 30.91 5.19
C VAL A 88 -15.31 30.00 5.36
N LEU A 89 -15.49 28.69 5.14
CA LEU A 89 -14.41 27.72 5.24
C LEU A 89 -13.34 27.91 4.16
N THR A 90 -13.76 28.27 2.93
CA THR A 90 -12.82 28.57 1.85
C THR A 90 -12.00 29.81 2.18
N MET A 91 -12.63 30.88 2.70
CA MET A 91 -11.94 32.09 3.14
C MET A 91 -10.94 31.80 4.27
N LEU A 92 -11.32 30.95 5.22
CA LEU A 92 -10.45 30.54 6.32
C LEU A 92 -9.26 29.72 5.81
N ASP A 93 -9.49 28.78 4.90
CA ASP A 93 -8.43 27.99 4.28
C ASP A 93 -7.43 28.86 3.51
N ASP A 94 -7.91 29.89 2.79
CA ASP A 94 -7.09 30.85 2.05
C ASP A 94 -6.21 31.68 3.02
N VAL A 95 -6.77 32.12 4.15
CA VAL A 95 -6.03 32.86 5.21
C VAL A 95 -4.88 31.99 5.76
N LEU A 96 -5.15 30.72 6.06
CA LEU A 96 -4.14 29.79 6.55
C LEU A 96 -3.11 29.43 5.47
N GLN A 97 -3.54 29.33 4.21
CA GLN A 97 -2.64 29.01 3.11
C GLN A 97 -1.67 30.15 2.79
N ALA A 98 -2.10 31.41 2.95
CA ALA A 98 -1.27 32.57 2.71
C ALA A 98 -0.10 32.68 3.71
N ASP A 99 -0.31 32.28 4.96
CA ASP A 99 0.74 32.24 5.97
C ASP A 99 0.46 31.14 6.99
N LYS A 100 1.34 30.15 7.03
CA LYS A 100 1.22 28.96 7.91
C LYS A 100 1.25 29.33 9.40
N SER A 101 1.94 30.38 9.77
CA SER A 101 2.05 30.83 11.18
C SER A 101 0.71 31.26 11.77
N ARG A 102 -0.27 31.62 10.93
CA ARG A 102 -1.61 32.03 11.34
C ARG A 102 -2.42 30.98 12.08
N VAL A 103 -2.02 29.70 11.99
CA VAL A 103 -2.63 28.62 12.78
C VAL A 103 -2.46 28.85 14.29
N GLU A 104 -1.40 29.54 14.70
CA GLU A 104 -1.15 29.85 16.11
C GLU A 104 -2.23 30.79 16.70
N ILE A 105 -2.87 31.62 15.88
CA ILE A 105 -3.97 32.50 16.32
C ILE A 105 -5.09 31.67 16.96
N PHE A 106 -5.42 30.51 16.37
CA PHE A 106 -6.45 29.60 16.90
C PHE A 106 -6.00 28.90 18.18
N LYS A 107 -4.74 28.46 18.23
CA LYS A 107 -4.17 27.83 19.43
C LYS A 107 -4.07 28.79 20.60
N ASP A 108 -3.60 30.02 20.36
CA ASP A 108 -3.50 31.04 21.37
C ASP A 108 -4.87 31.50 21.91
N PHE A 109 -5.86 31.60 21.01
CA PHE A 109 -7.24 31.89 21.40
C PHE A 109 -7.79 30.79 22.31
N ALA A 110 -7.68 29.52 21.90
CA ALA A 110 -8.15 28.38 22.67
C ALA A 110 -7.46 28.29 24.04
N ARG A 111 -6.15 28.55 24.11
CA ARG A 111 -5.37 28.55 25.35
C ARG A 111 -5.84 29.65 26.32
N ARG A 112 -6.07 30.88 25.80
CA ARG A 112 -6.53 32.02 26.63
C ARG A 112 -7.94 31.83 27.18
N ASN A 113 -8.83 31.24 26.35
CA ASN A 113 -10.23 31.03 26.74
C ASN A 113 -10.49 29.66 27.39
N LYS A 114 -9.46 28.81 27.55
CA LYS A 114 -9.58 27.43 28.03
C LYS A 114 -10.60 26.61 27.23
N GLU A 115 -10.62 26.81 25.92
CA GLU A 115 -11.53 26.20 25.00
C GLU A 115 -10.81 25.14 24.14
N ASN A 116 -11.61 24.28 23.51
CA ASN A 116 -11.09 23.27 22.58
C ASN A 116 -11.04 23.84 21.17
N VAL A 117 -9.83 23.95 20.60
CA VAL A 117 -9.63 24.47 19.24
C VAL A 117 -10.27 23.59 18.16
N TRP A 118 -10.43 22.30 18.43
CA TRP A 118 -10.86 21.31 17.44
C TRP A 118 -12.37 21.18 17.31
N GLN A 119 -13.11 21.45 18.41
CA GLN A 119 -14.54 21.20 18.50
C GLN A 119 -15.35 21.85 17.36
N PRO A 120 -15.16 23.13 16.97
CA PRO A 120 -15.93 23.73 15.90
C PRO A 120 -15.74 23.03 14.55
N PHE A 121 -14.54 22.51 14.29
CA PHE A 121 -14.22 21.83 13.04
C PHE A 121 -14.68 20.36 13.02
N PHE A 122 -14.60 19.66 14.17
CA PHE A 122 -15.07 18.27 14.24
C PHE A 122 -16.57 18.13 14.00
N HIS A 123 -17.37 19.08 14.48
CA HIS A 123 -18.81 19.08 14.19
C HIS A 123 -19.13 19.21 12.69
N LEU A 124 -18.22 19.81 11.92
CA LEU A 124 -18.40 19.95 10.48
C LEU A 124 -18.08 18.65 9.71
N LEU A 125 -17.35 17.70 10.33
CA LEU A 125 -17.05 16.41 9.71
C LEU A 125 -18.28 15.49 9.62
N ASP A 126 -19.31 15.76 10.41
CA ASP A 126 -20.56 14.98 10.46
C ASP A 126 -21.68 15.56 9.56
N ARG A 127 -21.38 16.62 8.79
CA ARG A 127 -22.35 17.23 7.88
C ARG A 127 -22.56 16.39 6.59
N ASP A 128 -23.72 16.57 5.96
CA ASP A 128 -24.06 15.89 4.70
C ASP A 128 -23.29 16.47 3.50
N ASP A 129 -23.02 17.79 3.50
CA ASP A 129 -22.31 18.47 2.43
C ASP A 129 -20.83 18.06 2.40
N LYS A 130 -20.45 17.31 1.38
CA LYS A 130 -19.09 16.74 1.27
C LYS A 130 -18.00 17.80 1.10
N PHE A 131 -18.29 18.93 0.45
CA PHE A 131 -17.30 20.02 0.34
C PHE A 131 -16.98 20.60 1.72
N ILE A 132 -18.01 20.87 2.55
CA ILE A 132 -17.84 21.36 3.92
C ILE A 132 -16.99 20.39 4.73
N VAL A 133 -17.32 19.10 4.68
CA VAL A 133 -16.63 18.02 5.39
C VAL A 133 -15.15 17.99 5.04
N TYR A 134 -14.80 17.94 3.75
CA TYR A 134 -13.39 17.83 3.34
C TYR A 134 -12.62 19.16 3.45
N GLN A 135 -13.31 20.30 3.37
CA GLN A 135 -12.70 21.60 3.62
C GLN A 135 -12.37 21.78 5.11
N ALA A 136 -13.29 21.38 6.00
CA ALA A 136 -13.04 21.35 7.45
C ALA A 136 -11.90 20.39 7.80
N SER A 137 -11.88 19.18 7.22
CA SER A 137 -10.78 18.22 7.39
C SER A 137 -9.43 18.85 6.99
N ARG A 138 -9.37 19.52 5.86
CA ARG A 138 -8.15 20.21 5.40
C ARG A 138 -7.68 21.28 6.38
N ILE A 139 -8.61 22.06 6.96
CA ILE A 139 -8.29 23.07 7.98
C ILE A 139 -7.76 22.38 9.24
N ILE A 140 -8.41 21.32 9.72
CA ILE A 140 -7.92 20.51 10.85
C ILE A 140 -6.47 20.05 10.61
N ALA A 141 -6.19 19.46 9.44
CA ALA A 141 -4.84 18.99 9.11
C ALA A 141 -3.82 20.15 9.11
N LYS A 142 -4.17 21.33 8.57
CA LYS A 142 -3.30 22.51 8.58
C LYS A 142 -3.00 22.96 10.01
N ILE A 143 -4.02 23.12 10.85
CA ILE A 143 -3.83 23.53 12.25
C ILE A 143 -2.99 22.50 13.00
N ALA A 144 -3.28 21.20 12.82
CA ALA A 144 -2.56 20.12 13.49
C ALA A 144 -1.08 20.02 13.10
N CYS A 145 -0.76 20.30 11.82
CA CYS A 145 0.58 20.09 11.29
C CYS A 145 1.46 21.34 11.28
N TRP A 146 0.87 22.53 11.28
CA TRP A 146 1.62 23.79 11.21
C TRP A 146 1.76 24.48 12.56
N SER A 147 0.96 24.08 13.57
CA SER A 147 1.10 24.59 14.94
C SER A 147 2.38 24.09 15.59
N LYS A 148 2.92 24.90 16.52
CA LYS A 148 4.05 24.52 17.38
C LYS A 148 3.68 23.36 18.30
N ASP A 149 2.48 23.41 18.89
CA ASP A 149 1.96 22.37 19.77
C ASP A 149 1.23 21.31 18.98
N GLN A 150 1.57 20.06 19.20
CA GLN A 150 0.93 18.92 18.56
C GLN A 150 -0.55 18.77 19.00
N MET A 151 -1.34 18.09 18.18
CA MET A 151 -2.71 17.73 18.52
C MET A 151 -2.73 16.73 19.68
N GLU A 152 -3.61 16.94 20.64
CA GLU A 152 -3.80 16.06 21.79
C GLU A 152 -4.22 14.67 21.31
N ARG A 153 -3.69 13.62 21.97
CA ARG A 153 -3.84 12.22 21.53
C ARG A 153 -5.30 11.80 21.25
N LYS A 154 -6.25 12.23 22.10
CA LYS A 154 -7.67 11.91 21.92
C LYS A 154 -8.23 12.45 20.59
N HIS A 155 -7.98 13.71 20.29
CA HIS A 155 -8.45 14.35 19.07
C HIS A 155 -7.70 13.83 17.84
N LEU A 156 -6.40 13.59 17.98
CA LEU A 156 -5.57 12.97 16.95
C LEU A 156 -6.11 11.59 16.55
N GLN A 157 -6.40 10.74 17.53
CA GLN A 157 -6.93 9.41 17.28
C GLN A 157 -8.29 9.47 16.57
N SER A 158 -9.20 10.33 17.04
CA SER A 158 -10.50 10.53 16.39
C SER A 158 -10.37 10.98 14.94
N TYR A 159 -9.47 11.94 14.68
CA TYR A 159 -9.25 12.45 13.33
C TYR A 159 -8.57 11.44 12.40
N LEU A 160 -7.57 10.71 12.89
CA LEU A 160 -6.91 9.67 12.10
C LEU A 160 -7.83 8.49 11.79
N VAL A 161 -8.71 8.10 12.74
CA VAL A 161 -9.77 7.11 12.47
C VAL A 161 -10.72 7.63 11.40
N TRP A 162 -11.15 8.88 11.49
CA TRP A 162 -11.99 9.49 10.48
C TRP A 162 -11.30 9.48 9.09
N LEU A 163 -10.05 9.94 8.98
CA LEU A 163 -9.29 9.91 7.72
C LEU A 163 -9.15 8.48 7.16
N LYS A 164 -8.88 7.51 8.03
CA LYS A 164 -8.80 6.09 7.66
C LYS A 164 -10.10 5.61 7.01
N GLU A 165 -11.25 5.94 7.59
CA GLU A 165 -12.53 5.55 6.99
C GLU A 165 -12.81 6.31 5.69
N GLN A 166 -12.41 7.60 5.58
CA GLN A 166 -12.62 8.37 4.34
C GLN A 166 -11.82 7.83 3.15
N ILE A 167 -10.59 7.33 3.36
CA ILE A 167 -9.81 6.73 2.26
C ILE A 167 -10.38 5.39 1.80
N LYS A 168 -11.11 4.65 2.66
CA LYS A 168 -11.75 3.36 2.35
C LYS A 168 -13.10 3.50 1.64
N LEU A 169 -13.72 4.67 1.68
CA LEU A 169 -15.04 4.86 1.07
C LEU A 169 -14.99 4.62 -0.44
N PRO A 170 -15.81 3.71 -0.97
CA PRO A 170 -15.85 3.45 -2.41
C PRO A 170 -16.36 4.69 -3.15
N ASN A 171 -15.80 4.94 -4.33
CA ASN A 171 -16.20 6.05 -5.21
C ASN A 171 -16.15 7.45 -4.54
N ASN A 172 -15.27 7.63 -3.58
CA ASN A 172 -15.09 8.91 -2.91
C ASN A 172 -14.41 9.92 -3.84
N GLU A 173 -15.14 10.87 -4.38
CA GLU A 173 -14.61 11.92 -5.27
C GLU A 173 -13.59 12.86 -4.57
N TYR A 174 -13.58 12.88 -3.24
CA TYR A 174 -12.62 13.64 -2.40
C TYR A 174 -11.49 12.77 -1.83
N LEU A 175 -11.33 11.54 -2.31
CA LEU A 175 -10.27 10.61 -1.84
C LEU A 175 -8.88 11.26 -1.87
N LEU A 176 -8.55 11.98 -2.94
CA LEU A 176 -7.28 12.71 -3.05
C LEU A 176 -7.12 13.79 -1.95
N SER A 177 -8.22 14.40 -1.52
CA SER A 177 -8.17 15.41 -0.44
C SER A 177 -7.94 14.77 0.92
N ALA A 178 -8.61 13.64 1.22
CA ALA A 178 -8.37 12.84 2.41
C ALA A 178 -6.92 12.30 2.45
N GLY A 179 -6.44 11.76 1.33
CA GLY A 179 -5.05 11.29 1.19
C GLY A 179 -4.02 12.40 1.42
N ARG A 180 -4.27 13.63 0.94
CA ARG A 180 -3.40 14.79 1.20
C ARG A 180 -3.39 15.20 2.68
N CYS A 181 -4.54 15.16 3.35
CA CYS A 181 -4.61 15.41 4.79
C CYS A 181 -3.81 14.35 5.55
N LEU A 182 -3.99 13.08 5.22
CA LEU A 182 -3.22 11.99 5.82
C LEU A 182 -1.73 12.15 5.57
N GLN A 183 -1.33 12.48 4.36
CA GLN A 183 0.06 12.76 3.98
C GLN A 183 0.69 13.90 4.79
N MET A 184 -0.08 14.96 5.09
CA MET A 184 0.37 16.04 5.98
C MET A 184 0.56 15.52 7.41
N MET A 185 -0.41 14.80 7.95
CA MET A 185 -0.38 14.30 9.33
C MET A 185 0.80 13.34 9.56
N LEU A 186 1.06 12.41 8.63
CA LEU A 186 2.11 11.41 8.77
C LEU A 186 3.55 11.94 8.60
N ARG A 187 3.73 13.22 8.31
CA ARG A 187 5.05 13.87 8.41
C ARG A 187 5.52 14.02 9.85
N ILE A 188 4.61 13.98 10.83
CA ILE A 188 4.89 14.12 12.25
C ILE A 188 5.03 12.73 12.88
N ASN A 189 6.17 12.46 13.53
CA ASN A 189 6.49 11.13 14.05
C ASN A 189 5.44 10.58 15.03
N ASN A 190 5.00 11.40 16.00
CA ASN A 190 3.99 10.97 16.97
C ASN A 190 2.65 10.60 16.30
N TYR A 191 2.30 11.26 15.19
CA TYR A 191 1.07 10.98 14.46
C TYR A 191 1.17 9.67 13.67
N ARG A 192 2.36 9.30 13.19
CA ARG A 192 2.64 7.99 12.57
C ARG A 192 2.34 6.85 13.54
N ILE A 193 2.80 6.98 14.79
CA ILE A 193 2.58 5.95 15.83
C ILE A 193 1.09 5.74 16.05
N VAL A 194 0.33 6.82 16.28
CA VAL A 194 -1.12 6.73 16.50
C VAL A 194 -1.85 6.17 15.27
N PHE A 195 -1.42 6.51 14.06
CA PHE A 195 -2.02 5.99 12.83
C PHE A 195 -1.86 4.46 12.70
N VAL A 196 -0.69 3.93 13.08
CA VAL A 196 -0.45 2.49 13.11
C VAL A 196 -1.27 1.81 14.21
N GLU A 197 -1.40 2.43 15.38
CA GLU A 197 -2.24 1.91 16.49
C GLU A 197 -3.73 1.79 16.12
N VAL A 198 -4.24 2.66 15.25
CA VAL A 198 -5.63 2.57 14.77
C VAL A 198 -5.79 1.70 13.52
N ASP A 199 -4.81 0.84 13.23
CA ASP A 199 -4.80 -0.04 12.06
C ASP A 199 -4.89 0.71 10.72
N GLY A 200 -4.16 1.79 10.61
CA GLY A 200 -4.13 2.62 9.40
C GLY A 200 -3.41 1.98 8.22
N ILE A 201 -2.43 1.11 8.49
CA ILE A 201 -1.66 0.41 7.45
C ILE A 201 -2.58 -0.50 6.63
N SER A 202 -3.40 -1.33 7.29
CA SER A 202 -4.33 -2.24 6.62
C SER A 202 -5.32 -1.50 5.71
N ALA A 203 -5.76 -0.30 6.15
CA ALA A 203 -6.62 0.55 5.34
C ALA A 203 -5.94 1.03 4.05
N ILE A 204 -4.67 1.45 4.13
CA ILE A 204 -3.89 1.87 2.95
C ILE A 204 -3.70 0.67 2.00
N VAL A 205 -3.29 -0.48 2.52
CA VAL A 205 -3.08 -1.71 1.73
C VAL A 205 -4.37 -2.12 1.01
N GLN A 206 -5.52 -2.10 1.70
CA GLN A 206 -6.81 -2.42 1.11
C GLN A 206 -7.15 -1.49 -0.07
N VAL A 207 -6.87 -0.19 0.04
CA VAL A 207 -7.13 0.77 -1.04
C VAL A 207 -6.15 0.56 -2.20
N LEU A 208 -4.88 0.35 -1.93
CA LEU A 208 -3.87 0.08 -2.97
C LEU A 208 -4.19 -1.20 -3.75
N ALA A 209 -4.67 -2.25 -3.08
CA ALA A 209 -5.07 -3.51 -3.71
C ALA A 209 -6.29 -3.37 -4.65
N SER A 210 -7.07 -2.30 -4.54
CA SER A 210 -8.18 -2.02 -5.47
C SER A 210 -7.75 -1.40 -6.81
N ASN A 211 -6.44 -1.26 -7.04
CA ASN A 211 -5.81 -0.63 -8.20
C ASN A 211 -6.38 0.76 -8.52
N PRO A 212 -6.27 1.72 -7.60
CA PRO A 212 -6.77 3.07 -7.79
C PRO A 212 -5.97 3.86 -8.83
N SER A 213 -6.37 5.13 -9.10
CA SER A 213 -5.62 6.00 -9.99
C SER A 213 -4.16 6.21 -9.53
N PHE A 214 -3.25 6.52 -10.47
CA PHE A 214 -1.83 6.76 -10.16
C PHE A 214 -1.62 7.86 -9.10
N GLN A 215 -2.52 8.83 -9.01
CA GLN A 215 -2.45 9.91 -8.01
C GLN A 215 -2.70 9.39 -6.60
N VAL A 216 -3.66 8.48 -6.46
CA VAL A 216 -3.97 7.81 -5.20
C VAL A 216 -2.83 6.86 -4.82
N HIS A 217 -2.31 6.08 -5.78
CA HIS A 217 -1.10 5.27 -5.57
C HIS A 217 0.02 6.12 -4.99
N TYR A 218 0.39 7.22 -5.67
CA TYR A 218 1.46 8.10 -5.20
C TYR A 218 1.21 8.63 -3.78
N GLN A 219 -0.01 9.10 -3.48
CA GLN A 219 -0.32 9.68 -2.17
C GLN A 219 -0.30 8.65 -1.04
N LEU A 220 -0.86 7.46 -1.27
CA LEU A 220 -0.91 6.43 -0.25
C LEU A 220 0.44 5.74 -0.04
N VAL A 221 1.20 5.51 -1.11
CA VAL A 221 2.59 5.03 -0.98
C VAL A 221 3.46 6.07 -0.28
N PHE A 222 3.26 7.37 -0.53
CA PHE A 222 3.94 8.42 0.24
C PHE A 222 3.61 8.34 1.75
N CYS A 223 2.37 7.99 2.11
CA CYS A 223 2.02 7.74 3.51
C CYS A 223 2.81 6.57 4.09
N LEU A 224 2.95 5.45 3.36
CA LEU A 224 3.77 4.31 3.76
C LEU A 224 5.26 4.70 3.86
N TRP A 225 5.76 5.48 2.91
CA TRP A 225 7.11 6.03 2.96
C TRP A 225 7.33 6.90 4.20
N CYS A 226 6.37 7.75 4.58
CA CYS A 226 6.45 8.49 5.84
C CYS A 226 6.55 7.56 7.06
N LEU A 227 5.76 6.47 7.10
CA LEU A 227 5.80 5.49 8.20
C LEU A 227 7.14 4.78 8.28
N SER A 228 7.75 4.42 7.13
CA SER A 228 9.01 3.68 7.05
C SER A 228 10.24 4.47 7.55
N HIS A 229 10.11 5.77 7.80
CA HIS A 229 11.16 6.56 8.45
C HIS A 229 11.28 6.34 9.97
N ASN A 230 10.30 5.69 10.59
CA ASN A 230 10.40 5.32 12.00
C ASN A 230 10.83 3.86 12.10
N PRO A 231 12.02 3.54 12.70
CA PRO A 231 12.56 2.19 12.74
C PRO A 231 11.57 1.15 13.30
N SER A 232 10.95 1.45 14.45
CA SER A 232 10.02 0.52 15.09
C SER A 232 8.71 0.32 14.30
N LEU A 233 8.33 1.27 13.44
CA LEU A 233 7.20 1.10 12.53
C LEU A 233 7.62 0.35 11.28
N ALA A 234 8.80 0.62 10.73
CA ALA A 234 9.37 -0.11 9.59
C ALA A 234 9.44 -1.62 9.87
N GLU A 235 9.91 -2.01 11.07
CA GLU A 235 9.93 -3.42 11.51
C GLU A 235 8.54 -4.09 11.51
N LYS A 236 7.49 -3.33 11.81
CA LYS A 236 6.11 -3.85 11.87
C LYS A 236 5.42 -3.88 10.50
N MET A 237 5.95 -3.16 9.52
CA MET A 237 5.26 -2.97 8.25
C MET A 237 5.08 -4.27 7.45
N ASN A 238 6.02 -5.22 7.53
CA ASN A 238 5.89 -6.49 6.80
C ASN A 238 4.67 -7.32 7.25
N ARG A 239 4.25 -7.20 8.51
CA ARG A 239 3.06 -7.91 9.03
C ARG A 239 1.76 -7.49 8.34
N GLY A 240 1.73 -6.33 7.70
CA GLY A 240 0.56 -5.78 7.03
C GLY A 240 0.47 -6.10 5.52
N ASN A 241 1.20 -7.08 5.00
CA ASN A 241 1.23 -7.42 3.57
C ASN A 241 1.66 -6.25 2.65
N ILE A 242 2.50 -5.34 3.17
CA ILE A 242 2.90 -4.12 2.46
C ILE A 242 3.85 -4.42 1.31
N ILE A 243 4.86 -5.28 1.52
CA ILE A 243 5.86 -5.60 0.51
C ILE A 243 5.22 -6.20 -0.75
N PRO A 244 4.34 -7.22 -0.66
CA PRO A 244 3.60 -7.71 -1.81
C PRO A 244 2.80 -6.61 -2.52
N THR A 245 2.05 -5.80 -1.77
CA THR A 245 1.24 -4.71 -2.35
C THR A 245 2.11 -3.67 -3.06
N LEU A 246 3.25 -3.28 -2.48
CA LEU A 246 4.18 -2.34 -3.12
C LEU A 246 4.85 -2.95 -4.36
N ALA A 247 5.12 -4.26 -4.38
CA ALA A 247 5.64 -4.94 -5.54
C ALA A 247 4.63 -4.93 -6.70
N ASP A 248 3.34 -5.14 -6.42
CA ASP A 248 2.27 -5.01 -7.41
C ASP A 248 2.18 -3.57 -7.94
N VAL A 249 2.21 -2.56 -7.05
CA VAL A 249 2.22 -1.14 -7.44
C VAL A 249 3.46 -0.82 -8.29
N LEU A 250 4.64 -1.37 -7.98
CA LEU A 250 5.87 -1.17 -8.77
C LEU A 250 5.74 -1.77 -10.17
N SER A 251 5.17 -2.98 -10.26
CA SER A 251 4.92 -3.68 -11.53
C SER A 251 4.03 -2.85 -12.47
N ASP A 252 2.98 -2.25 -11.92
CA ASP A 252 1.97 -1.49 -12.66
C ASP A 252 2.35 -0.01 -12.85
N ALA A 253 3.47 0.45 -12.27
CA ALA A 253 3.84 1.85 -12.27
C ALA A 253 4.24 2.37 -13.66
N VAL A 254 3.39 3.23 -14.23
CA VAL A 254 3.64 3.94 -15.51
C VAL A 254 4.36 5.27 -15.29
N LYS A 255 4.18 5.88 -14.11
CA LYS A 255 4.72 7.23 -13.80
C LYS A 255 5.93 7.12 -12.87
N GLU A 256 7.05 7.71 -13.27
CA GLU A 256 8.31 7.71 -12.49
C GLU A 256 8.13 8.17 -11.04
N LYS A 257 7.21 9.11 -10.77
CA LYS A 257 6.92 9.55 -9.39
C LYS A 257 6.41 8.41 -8.50
N VAL A 258 5.65 7.46 -9.05
CA VAL A 258 5.19 6.28 -8.30
C VAL A 258 6.34 5.30 -8.11
N THR A 259 7.09 5.01 -9.18
CA THR A 259 8.30 4.18 -9.11
C THR A 259 9.26 4.68 -8.04
N ARG A 260 9.59 5.99 -8.07
CA ARG A 260 10.48 6.62 -7.10
C ARG A 260 10.05 6.41 -5.66
N ILE A 261 8.78 6.70 -5.34
CA ILE A 261 8.31 6.61 -3.94
C ILE A 261 8.21 5.15 -3.46
N VAL A 262 7.93 4.19 -4.35
CA VAL A 262 7.94 2.76 -4.01
C VAL A 262 9.35 2.30 -3.72
N LEU A 263 10.32 2.61 -4.59
CA LEU A 263 11.74 2.25 -4.38
C LEU A 263 12.29 2.86 -3.09
N ALA A 264 12.02 4.14 -2.84
CA ALA A 264 12.41 4.81 -1.61
C ALA A 264 11.76 4.16 -0.36
N THR A 265 10.53 3.63 -0.48
CA THR A 265 9.88 2.90 0.61
C THR A 265 10.56 1.55 0.84
N PHE A 266 10.85 0.78 -0.21
CA PHE A 266 11.60 -0.47 -0.09
C PHE A 266 12.99 -0.25 0.52
N ARG A 267 13.71 0.79 0.09
CA ARG A 267 14.99 1.14 0.69
C ARG A 267 14.87 1.39 2.19
N ASN A 268 13.90 2.19 2.61
CA ASN A 268 13.69 2.46 4.04
C ASN A 268 13.34 1.19 4.84
N LEU A 269 12.61 0.24 4.26
CA LEU A 269 12.28 -1.03 4.90
C LEU A 269 13.50 -1.95 5.09
N ILE A 270 14.60 -1.69 4.41
CA ILE A 270 15.88 -2.38 4.61
C ILE A 270 16.82 -1.52 5.47
N GLU A 271 16.96 -0.22 5.14
CA GLU A 271 17.97 0.66 5.74
C GLU A 271 17.62 1.09 7.17
N ASN A 272 16.33 1.38 7.45
CA ASN A 272 15.89 1.92 8.74
C ASN A 272 15.53 0.84 9.78
N VAL A 273 15.48 -0.42 9.41
CA VAL A 273 15.23 -1.53 10.34
C VAL A 273 16.49 -1.84 11.13
N GLU A 274 16.40 -1.81 12.46
CA GLU A 274 17.55 -2.05 13.35
C GLU A 274 17.80 -3.54 13.56
N ASP A 275 16.74 -4.36 13.67
CA ASP A 275 16.84 -5.82 13.84
C ASP A 275 17.26 -6.50 12.53
N GLU A 276 18.46 -7.16 12.55
CA GLU A 276 19.01 -7.84 11.39
C GLU A 276 18.11 -8.97 10.87
N SER A 277 17.46 -9.71 11.78
CA SER A 277 16.56 -10.81 11.40
C SER A 277 15.34 -10.28 10.64
N ILE A 278 14.75 -9.18 11.12
CA ILE A 278 13.60 -8.53 10.43
C ILE A 278 14.05 -7.93 9.10
N ARG A 279 15.25 -7.34 9.04
CA ARG A 279 15.84 -6.81 7.79
C ARG A 279 15.99 -7.90 6.74
N GLN A 280 16.48 -9.06 7.14
CA GLN A 280 16.58 -10.22 6.26
C GLN A 280 15.20 -10.73 5.83
N GLU A 281 14.24 -10.81 6.74
CA GLU A 281 12.85 -11.17 6.42
C GLU A 281 12.24 -10.22 5.37
N HIS A 282 12.47 -8.89 5.51
CA HIS A 282 12.01 -7.91 4.52
C HIS A 282 12.68 -8.12 3.15
N ALA A 283 14.00 -8.31 3.12
CA ALA A 283 14.73 -8.55 1.87
C ALA A 283 14.26 -9.83 1.18
N LEU A 284 14.04 -10.90 1.93
CA LEU A 284 13.49 -12.15 1.41
C LEU A 284 12.08 -11.99 0.86
N SER A 285 11.22 -11.29 1.58
CA SER A 285 9.86 -10.97 1.11
C SER A 285 9.88 -10.17 -0.20
N MET A 286 10.82 -9.23 -0.36
CA MET A 286 11.01 -8.51 -1.62
C MET A 286 11.47 -9.42 -2.77
N VAL A 287 12.39 -10.33 -2.49
CA VAL A 287 12.84 -11.33 -3.48
C VAL A 287 11.69 -12.23 -3.91
N GLN A 288 10.90 -12.74 -2.95
CA GLN A 288 9.72 -13.57 -3.21
C GLN A 288 8.69 -12.85 -4.07
N CYS A 289 8.49 -11.56 -3.80
CA CYS A 289 7.57 -10.70 -4.56
C CYS A 289 8.18 -10.22 -5.89
N LYS A 290 9.32 -10.79 -6.33
CA LYS A 290 9.98 -10.50 -7.62
C LYS A 290 10.44 -9.04 -7.76
N VAL A 291 10.64 -8.33 -6.66
CA VAL A 291 11.11 -6.94 -6.69
C VAL A 291 12.46 -6.84 -7.42
N LEU A 292 13.36 -7.82 -7.23
CA LEU A 292 14.65 -7.85 -7.92
C LEU A 292 14.49 -7.87 -9.45
N LYS A 293 13.56 -8.68 -9.97
CA LYS A 293 13.27 -8.72 -11.41
C LYS A 293 12.74 -7.37 -11.93
N HIS A 294 11.90 -6.70 -11.15
CA HIS A 294 11.42 -5.36 -11.51
C HIS A 294 12.56 -4.33 -11.48
N ILE A 295 13.49 -4.43 -10.52
CA ILE A 295 14.69 -3.61 -10.45
C ILE A 295 15.55 -3.79 -11.70
N GLU A 296 15.86 -5.03 -12.09
CA GLU A 296 16.62 -5.35 -13.30
C GLU A 296 15.99 -4.76 -14.58
N LEU A 297 14.66 -4.84 -14.69
CA LEU A 297 13.93 -4.24 -15.79
C LEU A 297 13.99 -2.70 -15.80
N LEU A 298 14.01 -2.08 -14.61
CA LEU A 298 14.12 -0.64 -14.46
C LEU A 298 15.56 -0.16 -14.69
N GLU A 299 16.59 -0.88 -14.27
CA GLU A 299 18.01 -0.56 -14.54
C GLU A 299 18.31 -0.50 -16.03
N ASN A 300 17.60 -1.28 -16.85
CA ASN A 300 17.72 -1.24 -18.32
C ASN A 300 17.06 -0.01 -18.97
N ARG A 301 16.39 0.86 -18.19
CA ARG A 301 15.79 2.11 -18.66
C ARG A 301 16.65 3.30 -18.29
N THR A 302 16.63 4.35 -19.11
CA THR A 302 17.25 5.62 -18.76
C THR A 302 16.36 6.40 -17.81
N HIS A 303 16.83 6.66 -16.60
CA HIS A 303 16.15 7.49 -15.62
C HIS A 303 16.83 8.85 -15.52
N GLN A 304 16.06 9.93 -15.48
CA GLN A 304 16.57 11.29 -15.25
C GLN A 304 16.70 11.61 -13.75
N ASP A 305 15.99 10.87 -12.90
CA ASP A 305 15.96 11.07 -11.46
C ASP A 305 17.09 10.30 -10.78
N GLU A 306 18.06 11.03 -10.23
CA GLU A 306 19.25 10.46 -9.56
C GLU A 306 18.87 9.59 -8.34
N ASP A 307 17.77 9.92 -7.65
CA ASP A 307 17.29 9.15 -6.49
C ASP A 307 16.81 7.76 -6.93
N ILE A 308 16.15 7.65 -8.10
CA ILE A 308 15.75 6.33 -8.65
C ILE A 308 16.98 5.47 -8.91
N VAL A 309 18.01 6.04 -9.56
CA VAL A 309 19.24 5.30 -9.89
C VAL A 309 19.95 4.82 -8.62
N ALA A 310 20.04 5.68 -7.61
CA ALA A 310 20.65 5.35 -6.34
C ALA A 310 19.89 4.25 -5.58
N ASP A 311 18.55 4.32 -5.56
CA ASP A 311 17.71 3.34 -4.90
C ASP A 311 17.72 1.98 -5.61
N LEU A 312 17.70 1.97 -6.95
CA LEU A 312 17.83 0.74 -7.75
C LEU A 312 19.14 0.02 -7.43
N LYS A 313 20.26 0.74 -7.47
CA LYS A 313 21.58 0.17 -7.16
C LYS A 313 21.64 -0.40 -5.75
N TYR A 314 21.19 0.37 -4.75
CA TYR A 314 21.19 -0.07 -3.36
C TYR A 314 20.36 -1.34 -3.15
N LEU A 315 19.14 -1.35 -3.68
CA LEU A 315 18.23 -2.50 -3.55
C LEU A 315 18.75 -3.73 -4.30
N SER A 316 19.30 -3.55 -5.51
CA SER A 316 19.92 -4.62 -6.29
C SER A 316 21.06 -5.28 -5.50
N GLU A 317 21.98 -4.48 -4.94
CA GLU A 317 23.09 -4.99 -4.11
C GLU A 317 22.58 -5.77 -2.89
N LYS A 318 21.63 -5.20 -2.14
CA LYS A 318 21.11 -5.80 -0.89
C LYS A 318 20.28 -7.05 -1.12
N LEU A 319 19.43 -7.07 -2.13
CA LEU A 319 18.62 -8.25 -2.44
C LEU A 319 19.46 -9.40 -3.01
N ASN A 320 20.48 -9.10 -3.83
CA ASN A 320 21.43 -10.11 -4.29
C ASN A 320 22.30 -10.69 -3.15
N GLU A 321 22.69 -9.86 -2.18
CA GLU A 321 23.37 -10.33 -0.97
C GLU A 321 22.48 -11.32 -0.19
N SER A 322 21.20 -11.00 -0.02
CA SER A 322 20.24 -11.86 0.68
C SER A 322 20.03 -13.21 -0.04
N ILE A 323 20.00 -13.21 -1.38
CA ILE A 323 19.87 -14.44 -2.17
C ILE A 323 21.08 -15.34 -2.00
N ARG A 324 22.29 -14.79 -1.98
CA ARG A 324 23.52 -15.58 -1.81
C ARG A 324 23.57 -16.34 -0.48
N ASN A 325 22.90 -15.83 0.54
CA ASN A 325 22.85 -16.40 1.87
C ASN A 325 21.76 -17.48 2.02
N LEU A 326 20.92 -17.68 1.00
CA LEU A 326 19.87 -18.70 1.00
C LEU A 326 20.36 -19.99 0.34
N SER A 327 20.01 -21.14 0.94
CA SER A 327 20.09 -22.41 0.23
C SER A 327 18.97 -22.50 -0.83
N SER A 328 19.17 -23.28 -1.88
CA SER A 328 18.14 -23.50 -2.90
C SER A 328 16.83 -24.07 -2.33
N LEU A 329 16.90 -24.79 -1.21
CA LEU A 329 15.73 -25.28 -0.49
C LEU A 329 14.97 -24.15 0.20
N ASP A 330 15.68 -23.23 0.84
CA ASP A 330 15.07 -22.09 1.52
C ASP A 330 14.40 -21.14 0.53
N GLU A 331 15.01 -20.94 -0.66
CA GLU A 331 14.37 -20.20 -1.76
C GLU A 331 13.05 -20.85 -2.18
N TYR A 332 13.08 -22.17 -2.40
CA TYR A 332 11.89 -22.91 -2.79
C TYR A 332 10.79 -22.86 -1.73
N ILE A 333 11.13 -23.13 -0.46
CA ILE A 333 10.18 -23.02 0.67
C ILE A 333 9.53 -21.64 0.71
N THR A 334 10.34 -20.65 0.52
CA THR A 334 9.97 -19.25 0.56
C THR A 334 9.03 -18.89 -0.59
N GLU A 335 9.32 -19.37 -1.80
CA GLU A 335 8.49 -19.17 -2.99
C GLU A 335 7.12 -19.82 -2.82
N VAL A 336 7.07 -21.08 -2.39
CA VAL A 336 5.81 -21.80 -2.13
C VAL A 336 4.96 -21.10 -1.07
N LYS A 337 5.58 -20.63 0.04
CA LYS A 337 4.89 -19.91 1.12
C LYS A 337 4.32 -18.56 0.66
N SER A 338 4.99 -17.89 -0.28
CA SER A 338 4.49 -16.64 -0.86
C SER A 338 3.25 -16.82 -1.74
N GLY A 339 3.01 -18.05 -2.24
CA GLY A 339 1.99 -18.33 -3.23
C GLY A 339 2.25 -17.75 -4.62
N ARG A 340 3.42 -17.18 -4.87
CA ARG A 340 3.83 -16.54 -6.13
C ARG A 340 4.86 -17.42 -6.84
N LEU A 341 4.39 -18.53 -7.41
CA LEU A 341 5.25 -19.46 -8.13
C LEU A 341 5.60 -18.92 -9.51
N GLU A 342 6.88 -19.01 -9.89
CA GLU A 342 7.37 -18.77 -11.25
C GLU A 342 8.35 -19.87 -11.67
N TRP A 343 8.65 -19.96 -12.97
CA TRP A 343 9.67 -20.88 -13.46
C TRP A 343 11.07 -20.41 -13.07
N SER A 344 11.50 -20.75 -11.87
CA SER A 344 12.88 -20.63 -11.45
C SER A 344 13.70 -21.90 -11.79
N PRO A 345 15.02 -21.83 -11.81
CA PRO A 345 15.87 -23.01 -12.07
C PRO A 345 15.61 -24.18 -11.11
N VAL A 346 15.15 -23.89 -9.88
CA VAL A 346 14.88 -24.87 -8.83
C VAL A 346 13.82 -25.88 -9.26
N HIS A 347 12.70 -25.42 -9.85
CA HIS A 347 11.59 -26.28 -10.28
C HIS A 347 12.01 -27.31 -11.33
N ARG A 348 12.94 -26.98 -12.22
CA ARG A 348 13.42 -27.83 -13.32
C ARG A 348 14.69 -28.60 -13.00
N SER A 349 15.22 -28.50 -11.79
CA SER A 349 16.46 -29.14 -11.38
C SER A 349 16.20 -30.56 -10.87
N ASP A 350 16.54 -31.58 -11.66
CA ASP A 350 16.52 -32.98 -11.23
C ASP A 350 17.30 -33.21 -9.94
N ARG A 351 18.46 -32.55 -9.82
CA ARG A 351 19.29 -32.60 -8.60
C ARG A 351 18.56 -32.07 -7.39
N PHE A 352 17.88 -30.92 -7.53
CA PHE A 352 17.12 -30.32 -6.43
C PHE A 352 16.05 -31.28 -5.91
N TRP A 353 15.27 -31.87 -6.82
CA TRP A 353 14.18 -32.78 -6.46
C TRP A 353 14.69 -34.08 -5.85
N HIS A 354 15.82 -34.60 -6.37
CA HIS A 354 16.43 -35.80 -5.81
C HIS A 354 16.90 -35.58 -4.35
N GLU A 355 17.49 -34.42 -4.06
CA GLU A 355 18.01 -34.08 -2.75
C GLU A 355 16.90 -33.65 -1.77
N ASN A 356 15.84 -32.97 -2.24
CA ASN A 356 14.94 -32.20 -1.38
C ASN A 356 13.46 -32.67 -1.39
N ALA A 357 13.04 -33.60 -2.25
CA ALA A 357 11.65 -34.05 -2.29
C ALA A 357 11.13 -34.56 -0.93
N ALA A 358 11.99 -35.18 -0.12
CA ALA A 358 11.62 -35.66 1.21
C ALA A 358 11.29 -34.52 2.22
N HIS A 359 11.87 -33.33 2.05
CA HIS A 359 11.60 -32.19 2.91
C HIS A 359 10.18 -31.64 2.78
N LEU A 360 9.47 -31.90 1.68
CA LEU A 360 8.06 -31.55 1.52
C LEU A 360 7.13 -32.30 2.50
N ASN A 361 7.67 -33.33 3.17
CA ASN A 361 6.92 -34.07 4.20
C ASN A 361 7.03 -33.44 5.61
N GLU A 362 7.94 -32.52 5.81
CA GLU A 362 8.14 -31.87 7.10
C GLU A 362 6.92 -31.06 7.53
N ASN A 363 6.81 -30.81 8.82
CA ASN A 363 5.71 -30.06 9.43
C ASN A 363 4.32 -30.57 8.98
N ASN A 364 4.14 -31.90 8.96
CA ASN A 364 2.88 -32.53 8.54
C ASN A 364 2.47 -32.16 7.09
N TYR A 365 3.41 -32.26 6.16
CA TYR A 365 3.21 -31.95 4.73
C TYR A 365 2.84 -30.49 4.44
N GLU A 366 3.36 -29.53 5.21
CA GLU A 366 2.99 -28.12 5.11
C GLU A 366 3.18 -27.59 3.67
N LEU A 367 4.36 -27.77 3.09
CA LEU A 367 4.67 -27.29 1.75
C LEU A 367 3.82 -27.96 0.67
N LEU A 368 3.65 -29.29 0.76
CA LEU A 368 2.84 -30.02 -0.18
C LEU A 368 1.36 -29.61 -0.11
N LYS A 369 0.84 -29.39 1.09
CA LYS A 369 -0.52 -28.84 1.28
C LYS A 369 -0.66 -27.44 0.69
N MET A 370 0.38 -26.61 0.77
CA MET A 370 0.38 -25.29 0.14
C MET A 370 0.33 -25.39 -1.38
N LEU A 371 1.13 -26.24 -2.01
CA LEU A 371 1.07 -26.48 -3.46
C LEU A 371 -0.33 -26.96 -3.90
N ILE A 372 -0.92 -27.90 -3.18
CA ILE A 372 -2.28 -28.40 -3.47
C ILE A 372 -3.30 -27.27 -3.29
N ARG A 373 -3.16 -26.44 -2.26
CA ARG A 373 -4.03 -25.27 -2.05
C ARG A 373 -3.87 -24.24 -3.17
N LEU A 374 -2.67 -24.02 -3.66
CA LEU A 374 -2.45 -23.11 -4.80
C LEU A 374 -3.14 -23.61 -6.06
N LEU A 375 -3.15 -24.93 -6.33
CA LEU A 375 -3.95 -25.50 -7.40
C LEU A 375 -5.45 -25.26 -7.20
N ASP A 376 -5.94 -25.31 -5.97
CA ASP A 376 -7.38 -25.15 -5.68
C ASP A 376 -7.84 -23.68 -5.76
N THR A 377 -6.99 -22.73 -5.35
CA THR A 377 -7.39 -21.34 -5.14
C THR A 377 -6.86 -20.33 -6.13
N SER A 378 -5.73 -20.63 -6.81
CA SER A 378 -5.11 -19.68 -7.74
C SER A 378 -5.89 -19.61 -9.06
N LYS A 379 -5.90 -18.42 -9.65
CA LYS A 379 -6.42 -18.18 -11.01
C LYS A 379 -5.31 -17.85 -12.00
N ASP A 380 -4.07 -17.71 -11.51
CA ASP A 380 -2.91 -17.41 -12.36
C ASP A 380 -2.43 -18.68 -13.05
N PRO A 381 -2.47 -18.75 -14.41
CA PRO A 381 -2.00 -19.90 -15.18
C PRO A 381 -0.54 -20.27 -14.90
N LEU A 382 0.31 -19.29 -14.59
CA LEU A 382 1.70 -19.52 -14.27
C LEU A 382 1.85 -20.29 -12.96
N VAL A 383 1.17 -19.82 -11.90
CA VAL A 383 1.16 -20.49 -10.59
C VAL A 383 0.59 -21.89 -10.70
N LEU A 384 -0.51 -22.09 -11.44
CA LEU A 384 -1.11 -23.40 -11.66
C LEU A 384 -0.17 -24.36 -12.38
N SER A 385 0.55 -23.88 -13.41
CA SER A 385 1.52 -24.69 -14.17
C SER A 385 2.66 -25.16 -13.28
N VAL A 386 3.27 -24.23 -12.53
CA VAL A 386 4.40 -24.56 -11.64
C VAL A 386 3.97 -25.48 -10.51
N ALA A 387 2.82 -25.22 -9.86
CA ALA A 387 2.32 -26.08 -8.79
C ALA A 387 2.01 -27.51 -9.27
N ALA A 388 1.41 -27.66 -10.47
CA ALA A 388 1.16 -28.97 -11.07
C ALA A 388 2.47 -29.71 -11.37
N HIS A 389 3.45 -29.01 -11.93
CA HIS A 389 4.79 -29.54 -12.20
C HIS A 389 5.46 -30.06 -10.93
N ASP A 390 5.50 -29.24 -9.88
CA ASP A 390 6.16 -29.56 -8.62
C ASP A 390 5.54 -30.75 -7.90
N ILE A 391 4.21 -30.86 -7.91
CA ILE A 391 3.53 -32.05 -7.40
C ILE A 391 3.95 -33.30 -8.20
N GLY A 392 4.10 -33.14 -9.51
CA GLY A 392 4.59 -34.22 -10.37
C GLY A 392 6.04 -34.64 -10.05
N GLU A 393 6.95 -33.67 -9.85
CA GLU A 393 8.33 -33.94 -9.48
C GLU A 393 8.44 -34.57 -8.08
N TYR A 394 7.69 -34.03 -7.09
CA TYR A 394 7.62 -34.65 -5.77
C TYR A 394 7.23 -36.14 -5.85
N VAL A 395 6.22 -36.49 -6.65
CA VAL A 395 5.80 -37.90 -6.83
C VAL A 395 6.88 -38.73 -7.51
N ARG A 396 7.62 -38.16 -8.47
CA ARG A 396 8.71 -38.83 -9.19
C ARG A 396 9.87 -39.17 -8.26
N TYR A 397 10.24 -38.25 -7.37
CA TYR A 397 11.46 -38.40 -6.55
C TYR A 397 11.18 -38.94 -5.14
N TYR A 398 9.94 -38.96 -4.67
CA TYR A 398 9.62 -39.52 -3.36
C TYR A 398 8.77 -40.81 -3.49
N PRO A 399 9.27 -41.98 -3.05
CA PRO A 399 8.64 -43.26 -3.32
C PRO A 399 7.20 -43.41 -2.83
N ARG A 400 6.83 -42.71 -1.76
CA ARG A 400 5.47 -42.69 -1.20
C ARG A 400 4.64 -41.49 -1.65
N GLY A 401 5.19 -40.62 -2.50
CA GLY A 401 4.60 -39.36 -2.91
C GLY A 401 3.23 -39.49 -3.53
N LYS A 402 3.04 -40.50 -4.39
CA LYS A 402 1.76 -40.80 -5.01
C LYS A 402 0.63 -40.98 -3.98
N ARG A 403 0.86 -41.83 -2.97
CA ARG A 403 -0.14 -42.11 -1.93
C ARG A 403 -0.46 -40.85 -1.09
N ILE A 404 0.55 -40.07 -0.79
CA ILE A 404 0.41 -38.86 0.00
C ILE A 404 -0.39 -37.81 -0.77
N VAL A 405 -0.06 -37.56 -2.05
CA VAL A 405 -0.80 -36.61 -2.90
C VAL A 405 -2.26 -37.06 -3.07
N GLU A 406 -2.53 -38.35 -3.20
CA GLU A 406 -3.91 -38.88 -3.23
C GLU A 406 -4.65 -38.64 -1.93
N GLN A 407 -4.02 -38.90 -0.78
CA GLN A 407 -4.62 -38.68 0.56
C GLN A 407 -4.92 -37.20 0.81
N LEU A 408 -4.12 -36.29 0.29
CA LEU A 408 -4.30 -34.84 0.42
C LEU A 408 -5.23 -34.24 -0.65
N GLY A 409 -5.81 -35.05 -1.55
CA GLY A 409 -6.75 -34.62 -2.59
C GLY A 409 -6.09 -33.97 -3.82
N GLY A 410 -4.76 -33.92 -3.87
CA GLY A 410 -4.03 -33.25 -4.96
C GLY A 410 -4.20 -33.94 -6.31
N LYS A 411 -4.37 -35.25 -6.34
CA LYS A 411 -4.54 -35.99 -7.59
C LYS A 411 -5.79 -35.55 -8.38
N GLN A 412 -6.92 -35.38 -7.70
CA GLN A 412 -8.16 -34.94 -8.34
C GLN A 412 -8.03 -33.54 -8.92
N LEU A 413 -7.37 -32.64 -8.22
CA LEU A 413 -7.12 -31.28 -8.69
C LEU A 413 -6.23 -31.26 -9.93
N VAL A 414 -5.10 -31.97 -9.92
CA VAL A 414 -4.21 -32.05 -11.08
C VAL A 414 -4.95 -32.65 -12.29
N MET A 415 -5.80 -33.65 -12.08
CA MET A 415 -6.61 -34.25 -13.17
C MET A 415 -7.62 -33.27 -13.79
N GLN A 416 -8.22 -32.38 -12.99
CA GLN A 416 -9.13 -31.34 -13.50
C GLN A 416 -8.41 -30.39 -14.46
N TYR A 417 -7.16 -30.03 -14.15
CA TYR A 417 -6.37 -29.11 -14.98
C TYR A 417 -5.91 -29.68 -16.33
N MET A 418 -6.06 -30.97 -16.59
CA MET A 418 -5.85 -31.53 -17.93
C MET A 418 -6.83 -30.97 -18.97
N LEU A 419 -7.97 -30.40 -18.53
CA LEU A 419 -8.98 -29.80 -19.39
C LEU A 419 -8.90 -28.24 -19.36
N HIS A 420 -7.84 -27.68 -18.77
CA HIS A 420 -7.68 -26.24 -18.66
C HIS A 420 -7.49 -25.58 -20.03
N THR A 421 -7.96 -24.31 -20.14
CA THR A 421 -7.89 -23.54 -21.39
C THR A 421 -6.47 -23.10 -21.75
N ASP A 422 -5.63 -22.83 -20.74
CA ASP A 422 -4.23 -22.48 -20.95
C ASP A 422 -3.39 -23.72 -21.33
N PRO A 423 -2.63 -23.67 -22.44
CA PRO A 423 -1.85 -24.80 -22.93
C PRO A 423 -0.74 -25.25 -21.97
N ASN A 424 -0.10 -24.31 -21.23
CA ASN A 424 0.98 -24.65 -20.31
C ASN A 424 0.44 -25.37 -19.08
N VAL A 425 -0.68 -24.89 -18.51
CA VAL A 425 -1.36 -25.55 -17.39
C VAL A 425 -1.77 -26.95 -17.78
N LYS A 426 -2.39 -27.10 -18.96
CA LYS A 426 -2.80 -28.39 -19.49
C LYS A 426 -1.61 -29.37 -19.67
N TYR A 427 -0.51 -28.87 -20.21
CA TYR A 427 0.70 -29.65 -20.43
C TYR A 427 1.30 -30.14 -19.11
N GLU A 428 1.53 -29.26 -18.15
CA GLU A 428 2.14 -29.62 -16.87
C GLU A 428 1.22 -30.54 -16.05
N ALA A 429 -0.09 -30.32 -16.10
CA ALA A 429 -1.07 -31.20 -15.47
C ALA A 429 -1.03 -32.61 -16.09
N LEU A 430 -0.91 -32.72 -17.42
CA LEU A 430 -0.81 -34.02 -18.11
C LEU A 430 0.46 -34.77 -17.68
N ILE A 431 1.60 -34.08 -17.62
CA ILE A 431 2.88 -34.67 -17.18
C ILE A 431 2.79 -35.09 -15.70
N ALA A 432 2.21 -34.28 -14.84
CA ALA A 432 2.02 -34.62 -13.44
C ALA A 432 1.10 -35.82 -13.25
N VAL A 433 -0.01 -35.92 -14.01
CA VAL A 433 -0.90 -37.09 -14.00
C VAL A 433 -0.16 -38.33 -14.48
N GLN A 434 0.66 -38.24 -15.54
CA GLN A 434 1.49 -39.33 -16.01
C GLN A 434 2.41 -39.84 -14.88
N LYS A 435 3.07 -38.95 -14.16
CA LYS A 435 3.92 -39.29 -13.00
C LYS A 435 3.11 -39.94 -11.87
N LEU A 436 1.90 -39.49 -11.62
CA LEU A 436 0.99 -40.04 -10.61
C LEU A 436 0.46 -41.45 -11.00
N MET A 437 0.40 -41.79 -12.29
CA MET A 437 -0.11 -43.08 -12.76
C MET A 437 0.95 -44.18 -12.88
N VAL A 438 2.21 -43.83 -13.06
CA VAL A 438 3.30 -44.80 -13.19
C VAL A 438 3.64 -45.43 -11.85
N HIS A 439 3.77 -46.74 -11.81
CA HIS A 439 4.00 -47.49 -10.58
C HIS A 439 5.47 -47.69 -10.23
N ASN A 440 6.40 -47.60 -11.20
CA ASN A 440 7.83 -47.80 -10.96
C ASN A 440 8.68 -47.04 -11.98
N TRP A 441 9.22 -45.87 -11.52
CA TRP A 441 10.07 -45.00 -12.34
C TRP A 441 11.44 -45.56 -12.64
N GLU A 442 11.96 -46.47 -11.80
CA GLU A 442 13.24 -47.14 -12.04
C GLU A 442 13.25 -48.00 -13.33
N TYR A 443 12.07 -48.47 -13.78
CA TYR A 443 11.94 -49.21 -14.99
C TYR A 443 11.97 -48.41 -16.28
N ILE A 444 11.62 -47.14 -16.22
CA ILE A 444 11.56 -46.25 -17.39
C ILE A 444 12.89 -45.56 -17.63
N GLY A 445 13.72 -45.39 -16.60
CA GLY A 445 15.06 -44.73 -16.68
C GLY A 445 16.16 -45.69 -17.19
N LYS A 446 15.93 -46.97 -17.26
CA LYS A 446 16.85 -47.89 -17.90
C LYS A 446 16.59 -47.88 -19.39
N THR A 447 17.40 -47.19 -20.17
CA THR A 447 17.49 -47.38 -21.61
C THR A 447 17.64 -48.86 -21.87
N VAL A 448 16.68 -49.43 -22.59
CA VAL A 448 16.83 -50.81 -23.13
C VAL A 448 17.98 -50.72 -24.13
N ASP A 449 19.14 -51.26 -23.76
CA ASP A 449 20.23 -51.48 -24.69
C ASP A 449 19.76 -52.54 -25.71
N VAL A 450 19.37 -52.06 -26.88
CA VAL A 450 18.84 -52.89 -28.00
C VAL A 450 19.95 -53.69 -28.67
N ASN A 451 21.17 -53.76 -28.15
CA ASN A 451 22.31 -54.45 -28.69
C ASN A 451 22.89 -55.53 -27.77
N GLN A 452 22.07 -56.51 -27.33
CA GLN A 452 22.63 -57.79 -26.94
C GLN A 452 21.98 -58.88 -27.75
N PRO A 453 22.78 -59.71 -28.50
CA PRO A 453 22.24 -60.86 -29.25
C PRO A 453 21.79 -61.95 -28.29
N ALA A 454 20.64 -62.51 -28.56
CA ALA A 454 20.06 -63.62 -27.83
C ALA A 454 20.99 -64.82 -27.84
N LEU A 455 21.58 -65.17 -26.71
CA LEU A 455 22.23 -66.46 -26.52
C LEU A 455 21.19 -67.54 -26.16
N GLY A 456 21.18 -68.50 -27.01
CA GLY A 456 20.56 -69.76 -27.14
C GLY A 456 19.84 -70.42 -25.94
N GLY A 457 18.59 -70.74 -26.21
CA GLY A 457 17.80 -71.63 -25.38
C GLY A 457 18.36 -73.08 -25.42
N SER A 458 18.51 -73.66 -24.25
CA SER A 458 18.58 -75.12 -24.12
C SER A 458 17.32 -75.61 -23.40
N ALA A 459 16.62 -76.51 -24.09
CA ALA A 459 15.42 -77.16 -23.59
C ALA A 459 15.70 -78.15 -22.43
N PRO A 460 14.77 -78.32 -21.48
CA PRO A 460 14.94 -79.33 -20.43
C PRO A 460 14.57 -80.69 -20.92
N LYS A 461 15.47 -81.70 -20.74
CA LYS A 461 15.19 -83.10 -20.86
C LYS A 461 14.36 -83.60 -19.68
N ARG A 462 13.25 -84.27 -20.00
CA ARG A 462 12.51 -85.12 -19.08
C ARG A 462 13.38 -86.31 -18.68
N THR A 463 13.46 -86.64 -17.45
CA THR A 463 13.22 -87.94 -16.78
C THR A 463 12.92 -87.63 -15.29
#